data_ce95560a91b11086c324d5cb33480846
#
_entry.id   ce95560a91b11086c324d5cb33480846
#
_cell.length_a   1.000
_cell.length_b   1.000
_cell.length_c   1.000
_cell.angle_alpha   90.00
_cell.angle_beta   90.00
_cell.angle_gamma   90.00
#
_symmetry.space_group_name_H-M   'P 1'
#
loop_
_entity.id
_entity.type
_entity.pdbx_description
1 polymer ?
#
loop_
_entity_poly.entity_id
_entity_poly.type
_entity_poly.pdbx_seq_one_letter_code
_entity_poly.pdbx_strand_id
1 'polypeptide(L)'
;GLGLAYNISNKWALNLEGRLGVTPSIFGYGSDCRSAEATGRLTLGFAYTFGGKKFAKVTTGRVIEKVIEKQIVKEVPVEVVKEVVKEVSGSGAAAIFFKIGKSVISPEGMVNVKLMAKVIKDQPNTKYKVAGFADKGTGSAKTNQTLSEKRAQAVYDALVAEGVNPDQLEKVAMGGTDPMFEKAYLNRVVILEVK
;
A
#
# COMPACT_ATOMS: atom_id res chain seq x y z
N GLY A 1 -2.33 -29.66 24.39
CA GLY A 1 -3.78 -29.46 24.53
C GLY A 1 -4.44 -29.32 23.18
N LEU A 2 -5.67 -29.73 23.06
CA LEU A 2 -6.51 -29.52 21.90
C LEU A 2 -7.61 -28.53 22.25
N GLY A 3 -7.83 -27.54 21.41
CA GLY A 3 -8.87 -26.51 21.60
C GLY A 3 -9.75 -26.41 20.36
N LEU A 4 -11.05 -26.30 20.59
CA LEU A 4 -12.07 -26.01 19.57
C LEU A 4 -12.68 -24.64 19.88
N ALA A 5 -12.73 -23.77 18.88
CA ALA A 5 -13.42 -22.49 18.97
C ALA A 5 -14.60 -22.47 17.99
N TYR A 6 -15.79 -22.19 18.52
CA TYR A 6 -17.01 -22.06 17.73
C TYR A 6 -17.53 -20.62 17.80
N ASN A 7 -17.60 -19.94 16.67
CA ASN A 7 -18.11 -18.58 16.58
C ASN A 7 -19.64 -18.59 16.47
N ILE A 8 -20.32 -18.16 17.53
CA ILE A 8 -21.79 -18.07 17.59
C ILE A 8 -22.26 -16.84 16.79
N SER A 9 -21.50 -15.75 16.84
CA SER A 9 -21.79 -14.52 16.11
C SER A 9 -20.51 -13.73 15.84
N ASN A 10 -20.63 -12.59 15.18
CA ASN A 10 -19.49 -11.70 14.90
C ASN A 10 -18.78 -11.15 16.15
N LYS A 11 -19.39 -11.28 17.32
CA LYS A 11 -18.88 -10.74 18.58
C LYS A 11 -18.70 -11.80 19.66
N TRP A 12 -19.30 -12.96 19.52
CA TRP A 12 -19.30 -14.02 20.51
C TRP A 12 -18.68 -15.30 19.98
N ALA A 13 -17.77 -15.88 20.75
CA ALA A 13 -17.20 -17.20 20.48
C ALA A 13 -17.27 -18.08 21.72
N LEU A 14 -17.52 -19.38 21.53
CA LEU A 14 -17.43 -20.42 22.55
C LEU A 14 -16.13 -21.16 22.33
N ASN A 15 -15.31 -21.28 23.37
CA ASN A 15 -14.05 -22.00 23.35
C ASN A 15 -14.13 -23.21 24.26
N LEU A 16 -13.77 -24.36 23.73
CA LEU A 16 -13.61 -25.60 24.48
C LEU A 16 -12.17 -26.04 24.38
N GLU A 17 -11.46 -26.11 25.50
CA GLU A 17 -10.07 -26.52 25.54
C GLU A 17 -9.87 -27.71 26.47
N GLY A 18 -9.29 -28.79 25.94
CA GLY A 18 -8.86 -29.95 26.67
C GLY A 18 -7.34 -29.99 26.80
N ARG A 19 -6.83 -30.07 28.01
CA ARG A 19 -5.40 -30.29 28.30
C ARG A 19 -5.22 -31.58 29.07
N LEU A 20 -4.33 -32.44 28.58
CA LEU A 20 -3.83 -33.59 29.29
C LEU A 20 -2.37 -33.29 29.68
N GLY A 21 -2.06 -33.39 30.94
CA GLY A 21 -0.72 -33.24 31.47
C GLY A 21 -0.30 -34.54 32.20
N VAL A 22 0.90 -34.96 31.98
CA VAL A 22 1.52 -36.06 32.75
C VAL A 22 2.71 -35.44 33.50
N THR A 23 2.63 -35.40 34.82
CA THR A 23 3.71 -34.90 35.66
C THR A 23 4.35 -36.06 36.39
N PRO A 24 5.70 -36.23 36.27
CA PRO A 24 6.39 -37.19 37.14
C PRO A 24 6.29 -36.71 38.59
N SER A 25 5.86 -37.55 39.51
CA SER A 25 5.77 -37.21 40.91
C SER A 25 7.20 -37.07 41.48
N ILE A 26 7.61 -35.81 41.70
CA ILE A 26 8.94 -35.48 42.25
C ILE A 26 8.98 -35.58 43.79
N PHE A 27 7.79 -35.63 44.42
CA PHE A 27 7.64 -35.69 45.89
C PHE A 27 6.91 -36.94 46.34
N GLY A 28 7.37 -38.11 45.88
CA GLY A 28 6.88 -39.40 46.40
C GLY A 28 7.63 -39.74 47.68
N TYR A 29 6.97 -39.66 48.84
CA TYR A 29 7.40 -40.33 50.09
C TYR A 29 7.09 -41.81 49.92
N GLY A 30 8.10 -42.57 49.48
CA GLY A 30 7.99 -44.01 49.32
C GLY A 30 8.92 -44.56 48.24
N SER A 31 9.49 -45.70 48.47
CA SER A 31 10.60 -46.33 47.76
C SER A 31 10.29 -46.83 46.32
N ASP A 32 9.26 -46.30 45.63
CA ASP A 32 8.98 -46.60 44.24
C ASP A 32 8.71 -45.34 43.41
N CYS A 33 9.77 -44.90 42.74
CA CYS A 33 9.80 -43.71 41.87
C CYS A 33 9.10 -43.93 40.51
N ARG A 34 7.95 -44.56 40.43
CA ARG A 34 7.24 -44.89 39.17
C ARG A 34 5.78 -44.46 39.10
N SER A 35 5.34 -43.53 39.92
CA SER A 35 3.98 -42.99 39.80
C SER A 35 4.00 -41.70 38.98
N ALA A 36 3.52 -41.76 37.75
CA ALA A 36 3.19 -40.59 36.97
C ALA A 36 1.73 -40.20 37.24
N GLU A 37 1.52 -38.95 37.66
CA GLU A 37 0.14 -38.44 37.77
C GLU A 37 -0.32 -37.89 36.43
N ALA A 38 -1.43 -38.38 35.93
CA ALA A 38 -2.11 -37.88 34.78
C ALA A 38 -3.18 -36.88 35.21
N THR A 39 -3.06 -35.62 34.78
CA THR A 39 -4.05 -34.59 35.04
C THR A 39 -4.77 -34.22 33.76
N GLY A 40 -6.12 -34.31 33.78
CA GLY A 40 -6.97 -33.83 32.70
C GLY A 40 -7.66 -32.52 33.11
N ARG A 41 -7.60 -31.52 32.28
CA ARG A 41 -8.34 -30.25 32.47
C ARG A 41 -9.21 -30.00 31.25
N LEU A 42 -10.49 -29.80 31.45
CA LEU A 42 -11.44 -29.33 30.47
C LEU A 42 -11.88 -27.92 30.83
N THR A 43 -11.71 -26.96 29.90
CA THR A 43 -12.05 -25.56 30.10
C THR A 43 -13.09 -25.16 29.08
N LEU A 44 -14.19 -24.61 29.54
CA LEU A 44 -15.21 -23.96 28.71
C LEU A 44 -15.08 -22.45 28.89
N GLY A 45 -14.92 -21.74 27.80
CA GLY A 45 -14.76 -20.27 27.83
C GLY A 45 -15.68 -19.57 26.87
N PHE A 46 -16.14 -18.37 27.27
CA PHE A 46 -16.84 -17.44 26.39
C PHE A 46 -15.90 -16.28 26.06
N ALA A 47 -15.78 -15.95 24.78
CA ALA A 47 -15.02 -14.79 24.34
C ALA A 47 -15.97 -13.78 23.69
N TYR A 48 -15.84 -12.51 24.12
CA TYR A 48 -16.54 -11.37 23.52
C TYR A 48 -15.54 -10.39 22.96
N THR A 49 -15.69 -10.01 21.68
CA THR A 49 -14.79 -9.08 20.99
C THR A 49 -15.37 -7.67 21.02
N PHE A 50 -14.70 -6.79 21.74
CA PHE A 50 -15.03 -5.37 21.79
C PHE A 50 -14.35 -4.65 20.62
N GLY A 51 -15.13 -4.10 19.67
CA GLY A 51 -14.64 -3.12 18.69
C GLY A 51 -13.53 -3.54 17.75
N GLY A 52 -13.16 -4.81 17.66
CA GLY A 52 -12.11 -5.31 16.79
C GLY A 52 -12.55 -5.41 15.34
N LYS A 53 -11.71 -4.97 14.40
CA LYS A 53 -11.85 -5.30 12.97
C LYS A 53 -11.62 -6.81 12.81
N LYS A 54 -12.51 -7.48 12.08
CA LYS A 54 -12.39 -8.91 11.80
C LYS A 54 -11.05 -9.21 11.15
N PHE A 55 -10.27 -10.11 11.75
CA PHE A 55 -9.18 -10.75 11.03
C PHE A 55 -9.77 -11.69 9.96
N ALA A 56 -9.62 -11.32 8.69
CA ALA A 56 -9.94 -12.22 7.60
C ALA A 56 -8.93 -13.38 7.63
N LYS A 57 -9.41 -14.63 7.63
CA LYS A 57 -8.56 -15.80 7.42
C LYS A 57 -7.85 -15.61 6.08
N VAL A 58 -6.54 -15.45 6.11
CA VAL A 58 -5.71 -15.43 4.90
C VAL A 58 -5.69 -16.85 4.35
N THR A 59 -6.50 -17.11 3.36
CA THR A 59 -6.39 -18.33 2.55
C THR A 59 -5.34 -18.06 1.48
N THR A 60 -4.19 -18.68 1.64
CA THR A 60 -3.02 -18.57 0.78
C THR A 60 -3.39 -18.77 -0.70
N GLY A 61 -3.19 -17.78 -1.55
CA GLY A 61 -3.06 -17.95 -3.00
C GLY A 61 -4.04 -17.24 -3.93
N ARG A 62 -5.19 -16.72 -3.48
CA ARG A 62 -6.18 -16.03 -4.36
C ARG A 62 -6.75 -14.74 -3.81
N VAL A 63 -6.31 -14.30 -2.64
CA VAL A 63 -6.91 -13.15 -1.93
C VAL A 63 -6.08 -11.88 -2.11
N ILE A 64 -4.85 -11.99 -2.59
CA ILE A 64 -3.95 -10.84 -2.72
C ILE A 64 -4.45 -9.85 -3.78
N GLU A 65 -4.95 -10.32 -4.91
CA GLU A 65 -5.48 -9.42 -5.96
C GLU A 65 -6.75 -8.66 -5.52
N LYS A 66 -7.71 -9.34 -4.87
CA LYS A 66 -8.96 -8.71 -4.42
C LYS A 66 -8.80 -7.77 -3.22
N VAL A 67 -7.79 -7.97 -2.38
CA VAL A 67 -7.52 -7.11 -1.21
C VAL A 67 -6.80 -5.84 -1.65
N ILE A 68 -5.93 -5.93 -2.64
CA ILE A 68 -5.25 -4.77 -3.23
C ILE A 68 -6.28 -3.87 -3.94
N GLU A 69 -7.17 -4.45 -4.72
CA GLU A 69 -8.24 -3.71 -5.42
C GLU A 69 -9.20 -2.99 -4.45
N LYS A 70 -9.50 -3.59 -3.28
CA LYS A 70 -10.40 -3.01 -2.27
C LYS A 70 -9.75 -1.96 -1.36
N GLN A 71 -8.41 -1.98 -1.19
CA GLN A 71 -7.69 -0.97 -0.40
C GLN A 71 -7.35 0.27 -1.22
N ILE A 72 -7.09 0.12 -2.51
CA ILE A 72 -6.81 1.24 -3.42
C ILE A 72 -8.05 2.14 -3.57
N VAL A 73 -9.25 1.55 -3.61
CA VAL A 73 -10.52 2.29 -3.74
C VAL A 73 -10.90 3.07 -2.46
N LYS A 74 -10.28 2.80 -1.30
CA LYS A 74 -10.63 3.50 -0.04
C LYS A 74 -9.76 4.70 0.31
N GLU A 75 -8.59 4.86 -0.31
CA GLU A 75 -7.66 5.95 0.04
C GLU A 75 -7.77 7.19 -0.87
N VAL A 76 -8.47 7.10 -1.99
CA VAL A 76 -8.77 8.26 -2.85
C VAL A 76 -10.27 8.27 -3.14
N PRO A 77 -11.01 9.33 -2.81
CA PRO A 77 -12.41 9.45 -3.20
C PRO A 77 -12.52 9.33 -4.73
N VAL A 78 -13.39 8.44 -5.20
CA VAL A 78 -13.60 8.15 -6.64
C VAL A 78 -13.95 9.41 -7.44
N GLU A 79 -14.55 10.42 -6.80
CA GLU A 79 -14.84 11.71 -7.39
C GLU A 79 -13.58 12.52 -7.73
N VAL A 80 -12.57 12.49 -6.85
CA VAL A 80 -11.29 13.20 -7.07
C VAL A 80 -10.51 12.59 -8.22
N VAL A 81 -10.53 11.26 -8.35
CA VAL A 81 -9.86 10.56 -9.47
C VAL A 81 -10.55 10.87 -10.79
N LYS A 82 -11.91 10.97 -10.80
CA LYS A 82 -12.67 11.34 -12.00
C LYS A 82 -12.42 12.78 -12.44
N GLU A 83 -12.27 13.70 -11.50
CA GLU A 83 -12.00 15.10 -11.78
C GLU A 83 -10.58 15.29 -12.33
N VAL A 84 -9.57 14.67 -11.70
CA VAL A 84 -8.18 14.70 -12.16
C VAL A 84 -8.03 14.02 -13.53
N VAL A 85 -8.68 12.88 -13.76
CA VAL A 85 -8.66 12.19 -15.07
C VAL A 85 -9.36 13.02 -16.14
N LYS A 86 -10.40 13.79 -15.79
CA LYS A 86 -11.13 14.61 -16.75
C LYS A 86 -10.34 15.86 -17.19
N GLU A 87 -9.57 16.47 -16.28
CA GLU A 87 -8.68 17.59 -16.60
C GLU A 87 -7.45 17.15 -17.40
N VAL A 88 -6.92 15.96 -17.13
CA VAL A 88 -5.71 15.41 -17.77
C VAL A 88 -6.02 14.71 -19.10
N SER A 89 -7.22 14.16 -19.28
CA SER A 89 -7.59 13.44 -20.52
C SER A 89 -7.70 14.31 -21.77
N GLY A 90 -7.75 15.64 -21.62
CA GLY A 90 -7.89 16.56 -22.76
C GLY A 90 -6.59 16.85 -23.51
N SER A 91 -5.43 16.57 -22.94
CA SER A 91 -4.13 17.01 -23.48
C SER A 91 -3.11 15.89 -23.71
N GLY A 92 -3.49 14.62 -23.59
CA GLY A 92 -2.54 13.50 -23.67
C GLY A 92 -1.57 13.47 -22.49
N ALA A 93 -1.92 14.09 -21.37
CA ALA A 93 -1.11 14.18 -20.19
C ALA A 93 -1.35 12.98 -19.26
N ALA A 94 -0.33 12.54 -18.52
CA ALA A 94 -0.44 11.52 -17.47
C ALA A 94 0.12 12.04 -16.14
N ALA A 95 -0.52 11.65 -15.05
CA ALA A 95 -0.14 12.04 -13.70
C ALA A 95 0.37 10.84 -12.89
N ILE A 96 1.49 11.01 -12.21
CA ILE A 96 2.08 10.03 -11.28
C ILE A 96 2.17 10.67 -9.91
N PHE A 97 1.36 10.17 -8.96
CA PHE A 97 1.28 10.72 -7.60
C PHE A 97 2.31 10.10 -6.64
N PHE A 98 2.73 10.89 -5.67
CA PHE A 98 3.74 10.49 -4.69
C PHE A 98 3.25 10.66 -3.25
N LYS A 99 3.74 9.80 -2.36
CA LYS A 99 3.55 9.96 -0.92
C LYS A 99 4.30 11.18 -0.39
N ILE A 100 3.84 11.74 0.74
CA ILE A 100 4.47 12.89 1.38
C ILE A 100 5.97 12.64 1.64
N GLY A 101 6.82 13.58 1.26
CA GLY A 101 8.26 13.48 1.44
C GLY A 101 8.96 12.36 0.65
N LYS A 102 8.25 11.67 -0.26
CA LYS A 102 8.83 10.57 -1.05
C LYS A 102 8.91 10.93 -2.53
N SER A 103 9.92 10.34 -3.18
CA SER A 103 10.15 10.37 -4.63
C SER A 103 10.17 8.96 -5.25
N VAL A 104 9.79 7.94 -4.47
CA VAL A 104 9.67 6.56 -4.96
C VAL A 104 8.31 6.39 -5.62
N ILE A 105 8.31 5.88 -6.85
CA ILE A 105 7.09 5.58 -7.60
C ILE A 105 6.40 4.38 -6.96
N SER A 106 5.10 4.49 -6.73
CA SER A 106 4.30 3.36 -6.22
C SER A 106 4.07 2.31 -7.32
N PRO A 107 3.70 1.07 -6.97
CA PRO A 107 3.35 0.05 -7.96
C PRO A 107 2.26 0.51 -8.94
N GLU A 108 1.26 1.25 -8.46
CA GLU A 108 0.18 1.83 -9.27
C GLU A 108 0.73 2.93 -10.20
N GLY A 109 1.64 3.78 -9.68
CA GLY A 109 2.34 4.80 -10.46
C GLY A 109 3.19 4.16 -11.57
N MET A 110 3.79 3.00 -11.32
CA MET A 110 4.57 2.28 -12.32
C MET A 110 3.71 1.75 -13.47
N VAL A 111 2.46 1.38 -13.22
CA VAL A 111 1.50 1.04 -14.30
C VAL A 111 1.31 2.23 -15.24
N ASN A 112 1.11 3.43 -14.68
CA ASN A 112 0.98 4.65 -15.48
C ASN A 112 2.26 4.95 -16.29
N VAL A 113 3.45 4.76 -15.69
CA VAL A 113 4.73 4.90 -16.39
C VAL A 113 4.80 3.97 -17.60
N LYS A 114 4.44 2.69 -17.44
CA LYS A 114 4.45 1.69 -18.52
C LYS A 114 3.47 2.03 -19.66
N LEU A 115 2.27 2.49 -19.30
CA LEU A 115 1.28 2.94 -20.28
C LEU A 115 1.79 4.14 -21.08
N MET A 116 2.38 5.13 -20.39
CA MET A 116 2.95 6.31 -21.04
C MET A 116 4.19 5.96 -21.88
N ALA A 117 5.05 5.07 -21.41
CA ALA A 117 6.20 4.61 -22.21
C ALA A 117 5.75 3.98 -23.54
N LYS A 118 4.63 3.25 -23.54
CA LYS A 118 4.04 2.72 -24.78
C LYS A 118 3.56 3.85 -25.70
N VAL A 119 2.80 4.81 -25.17
CA VAL A 119 2.28 5.96 -25.94
C VAL A 119 3.43 6.78 -26.55
N ILE A 120 4.49 7.05 -25.77
CA ILE A 120 5.64 7.84 -26.21
C ILE A 120 6.41 7.10 -27.33
N LYS A 121 6.60 5.79 -27.19
CA LYS A 121 7.26 4.97 -28.23
C LYS A 121 6.48 4.90 -29.53
N ASP A 122 5.14 4.94 -29.46
CA ASP A 122 4.28 4.99 -30.64
C ASP A 122 4.35 6.36 -31.37
N GLN A 123 4.95 7.39 -30.73
CA GLN A 123 5.07 8.75 -31.24
C GLN A 123 6.54 9.26 -31.24
N PRO A 124 7.42 8.72 -32.08
CA PRO A 124 8.87 8.96 -31.99
C PRO A 124 9.30 10.41 -32.23
N ASN A 125 8.48 11.20 -32.90
CA ASN A 125 8.77 12.60 -33.23
C ASN A 125 8.22 13.59 -32.22
N THR A 126 7.48 13.11 -31.20
CA THR A 126 6.86 13.95 -30.19
C THR A 126 7.77 14.09 -28.97
N LYS A 127 7.92 15.31 -28.46
CA LYS A 127 8.65 15.60 -27.24
C LYS A 127 7.67 15.74 -26.06
N TYR A 128 8.10 15.27 -24.92
CA TYR A 128 7.32 15.27 -23.70
C TYR A 128 8.05 15.97 -22.56
N LYS A 129 7.32 16.78 -21.83
CA LYS A 129 7.80 17.44 -20.62
C LYS A 129 7.45 16.61 -19.39
N VAL A 130 8.44 16.27 -18.58
CA VAL A 130 8.29 15.56 -17.30
C VAL A 130 8.38 16.61 -16.19
N ALA A 131 7.23 17.16 -15.80
CA ALA A 131 7.15 18.25 -14.83
C ALA A 131 6.90 17.70 -13.42
N GLY A 132 7.85 17.86 -12.51
CA GLY A 132 7.75 17.46 -11.10
C GLY A 132 7.24 18.58 -10.22
N PHE A 133 6.25 18.27 -9.37
CA PHE A 133 5.65 19.20 -8.41
C PHE A 133 5.82 18.71 -6.97
N ALA A 134 5.80 19.65 -6.03
CA ALA A 134 5.78 19.39 -4.61
C ALA A 134 4.66 20.20 -3.93
N ASP A 135 4.17 19.67 -2.81
CA ASP A 135 3.13 20.28 -2.01
C ASP A 135 3.68 21.50 -1.24
N LYS A 136 3.14 22.69 -1.52
CA LYS A 136 3.52 23.94 -0.84
C LYS A 136 3.22 23.93 0.67
N GLY A 137 2.25 23.14 1.09
CA GLY A 137 1.83 23.07 2.50
C GLY A 137 2.81 22.32 3.40
N THR A 138 3.82 21.63 2.82
CA THR A 138 4.78 20.83 3.58
C THR A 138 6.23 21.11 3.12
N GLY A 139 7.09 21.41 4.07
CA GLY A 139 8.51 21.65 3.83
C GLY A 139 8.85 23.09 3.40
N SER A 140 10.15 23.39 3.28
CA SER A 140 10.64 24.68 2.79
C SER A 140 10.64 24.73 1.26
N ALA A 141 10.69 25.94 0.68
CA ALA A 141 10.79 26.12 -0.77
C ALA A 141 12.00 25.35 -1.36
N LYS A 142 13.15 25.38 -0.69
CA LYS A 142 14.36 24.65 -1.09
C LYS A 142 14.14 23.14 -1.06
N THR A 143 13.49 22.62 -0.01
CA THR A 143 13.16 21.19 0.12
C THR A 143 12.20 20.75 -0.98
N ASN A 144 11.18 21.57 -1.26
CA ASN A 144 10.19 21.28 -2.29
C ASN A 144 10.78 21.31 -3.69
N GLN A 145 11.72 22.24 -3.94
CA GLN A 145 12.47 22.26 -5.20
C GLN A 145 13.25 20.95 -5.39
N THR A 146 14.07 20.56 -4.40
CA THR A 146 14.83 19.31 -4.46
C THR A 146 13.92 18.08 -4.58
N LEU A 147 12.76 18.08 -3.90
CA LEU A 147 11.82 16.96 -3.94
C LEU A 147 11.14 16.83 -5.31
N SER A 148 10.77 17.97 -5.93
CA SER A 148 10.21 17.98 -7.28
C SER A 148 11.22 17.51 -8.33
N GLU A 149 12.50 17.89 -8.22
CA GLU A 149 13.58 17.38 -9.05
C GLU A 149 13.73 15.86 -8.94
N LYS A 150 13.80 15.34 -7.70
CA LYS A 150 13.91 13.89 -7.45
C LYS A 150 12.72 13.12 -8.00
N ARG A 151 11.51 13.66 -7.94
CA ARG A 151 10.31 13.05 -8.51
C ARG A 151 10.35 13.02 -10.02
N ALA A 152 10.67 14.16 -10.65
CA ALA A 152 10.83 14.22 -12.10
C ALA A 152 11.93 13.27 -12.59
N GLN A 153 13.05 13.19 -11.87
CA GLN A 153 14.14 12.27 -12.18
C GLN A 153 13.67 10.80 -12.07
N ALA A 154 12.97 10.43 -11.00
CA ALA A 154 12.50 9.05 -10.83
C ALA A 154 11.56 8.60 -11.97
N VAL A 155 10.66 9.48 -12.42
CA VAL A 155 9.78 9.17 -13.56
C VAL A 155 10.55 9.12 -14.87
N TYR A 156 11.48 10.04 -15.09
CA TYR A 156 12.36 10.02 -16.25
C TYR A 156 13.15 8.72 -16.36
N ASP A 157 13.82 8.32 -15.28
CA ASP A 157 14.61 7.09 -15.24
C ASP A 157 13.74 5.85 -15.47
N ALA A 158 12.53 5.84 -14.93
CA ALA A 158 11.57 4.76 -15.14
C ALA A 158 11.09 4.67 -16.60
N LEU A 159 10.83 5.81 -17.26
CA LEU A 159 10.48 5.84 -18.69
C LEU A 159 11.63 5.37 -19.59
N VAL A 160 12.85 5.80 -19.29
CA VAL A 160 14.05 5.33 -20.02
C VAL A 160 14.27 3.84 -19.81
N ALA A 161 14.06 3.33 -18.59
CA ALA A 161 14.14 1.90 -18.29
C ALA A 161 13.07 1.07 -19.06
N GLU A 162 11.91 1.66 -19.34
CA GLU A 162 10.86 1.06 -20.16
C GLU A 162 11.14 1.22 -21.68
N GLY A 163 12.29 1.79 -22.06
CA GLY A 163 12.77 1.89 -23.44
C GLY A 163 12.31 3.14 -24.20
N VAL A 164 11.94 4.22 -23.51
CA VAL A 164 11.68 5.54 -24.12
C VAL A 164 13.01 6.20 -24.48
N ASN A 165 13.07 6.84 -25.65
CA ASN A 165 14.26 7.59 -26.06
C ASN A 165 14.44 8.84 -25.16
N PRO A 166 15.60 9.01 -24.49
CA PRO A 166 15.90 10.17 -23.67
C PRO A 166 15.70 11.52 -24.36
N ASP A 167 15.95 11.60 -25.68
CA ASP A 167 15.81 12.82 -26.47
C ASP A 167 14.36 13.30 -26.61
N GLN A 168 13.41 12.44 -26.33
CA GLN A 168 11.96 12.78 -26.29
C GLN A 168 11.53 13.38 -24.96
N LEU A 169 12.38 13.33 -23.92
CA LEU A 169 12.01 13.67 -22.56
C LEU A 169 12.75 14.91 -22.06
N GLU A 170 12.02 15.94 -21.63
CA GLU A 170 12.55 17.11 -20.96
C GLU A 170 12.11 17.14 -19.50
N LYS A 171 13.08 17.16 -18.57
CA LYS A 171 12.78 17.23 -17.13
C LYS A 171 12.66 18.68 -16.69
N VAL A 172 11.61 18.98 -15.91
CA VAL A 172 11.39 20.27 -15.28
C VAL A 172 10.97 20.09 -13.82
N ALA A 173 11.57 20.85 -12.92
CA ALA A 173 11.20 20.86 -11.51
C ALA A 173 10.46 22.16 -11.18
N MET A 174 9.19 22.06 -10.83
CA MET A 174 8.32 23.21 -10.53
C MET A 174 8.31 23.59 -9.04
N GLY A 175 8.93 22.78 -8.18
CA GLY A 175 8.93 23.00 -6.73
C GLY A 175 7.52 22.96 -6.14
N GLY A 176 7.27 23.84 -5.18
CA GLY A 176 5.95 24.03 -4.56
C GLY A 176 5.39 25.44 -4.82
N THR A 177 5.98 26.20 -5.73
CA THR A 177 5.62 27.60 -5.96
C THR A 177 4.41 27.78 -6.87
N ASP A 178 4.23 26.86 -7.80
CA ASP A 178 3.14 26.88 -8.78
C ASP A 178 2.23 25.64 -8.58
N PRO A 179 1.20 25.74 -7.72
CA PRO A 179 0.32 24.64 -7.46
C PRO A 179 -0.60 24.40 -8.66
N MET A 180 -0.55 23.20 -9.24
CA MET A 180 -1.42 22.81 -10.33
C MET A 180 -2.84 22.49 -9.86
N PHE A 181 -2.98 22.04 -8.62
CA PHE A 181 -4.25 21.66 -8.03
C PHE A 181 -4.52 22.45 -6.76
N GLU A 182 -5.79 22.81 -6.54
CA GLU A 182 -6.24 23.54 -5.36
C GLU A 182 -5.94 22.80 -4.06
N LYS A 183 -6.15 21.47 -4.05
CA LYS A 183 -5.85 20.64 -2.89
C LYS A 183 -4.36 20.33 -2.80
N ALA A 184 -3.71 20.81 -1.75
CA ALA A 184 -2.26 20.73 -1.55
C ALA A 184 -1.67 19.34 -1.77
N TYR A 185 -2.32 18.29 -1.29
CA TYR A 185 -1.82 16.90 -1.41
C TYR A 185 -1.81 16.39 -2.86
N LEU A 186 -2.62 16.93 -3.77
CA LEU A 186 -2.62 16.58 -5.19
C LEU A 186 -1.39 17.13 -5.93
N ASN A 187 -0.75 18.17 -5.39
CA ASN A 187 0.49 18.71 -5.95
C ASN A 187 1.75 17.85 -5.67
N ARG A 188 1.60 16.69 -5.04
CA ARG A 188 2.66 15.68 -4.93
C ARG A 188 2.66 14.77 -6.15
N VAL A 189 2.98 15.33 -7.30
CA VAL A 189 2.73 14.70 -8.60
C VAL A 189 3.86 14.99 -9.59
N VAL A 190 4.05 14.10 -10.55
CA VAL A 190 4.76 14.36 -11.79
C VAL A 190 3.76 14.27 -12.92
N ILE A 191 3.76 15.25 -13.79
CA ILE A 191 2.89 15.32 -14.96
C ILE A 191 3.74 15.19 -16.20
N LEU A 192 3.27 14.34 -17.11
CA LEU A 192 3.80 14.24 -18.45
C LEU A 192 2.87 14.99 -19.39
N GLU A 193 3.42 15.92 -20.14
CA GLU A 193 2.70 16.76 -21.12
C GLU A 193 3.41 16.67 -22.47
N VAL A 194 2.66 16.73 -23.54
CA VAL A 194 3.22 16.94 -24.89
C VAL A 194 3.78 18.37 -24.95
N LYS A 195 4.97 18.51 -25.51
CA LYS A 195 5.63 19.79 -25.63
C LYS A 195 5.28 20.49 -26.95
#